data_ec597b5d248246280b799a1fd4cef1ee
#
_entry.id   ec597b5d248246280b799a1fd4cef1ee
#
_cell.length_a   1.000
_cell.length_b   1.000
_cell.length_c   1.000
_cell.angle_alpha   90.00
_cell.angle_beta   90.00
_cell.angle_gamma   90.00
#
_symmetry.space_group_name_H-M   'P 1'
#
loop_
_entity.id
_entity.type
_entity.pdbx_description
1 polymer ?
#
loop_
_entity_poly.entity_id
_entity_poly.type
_entity_poly.pdbx_seq_one_letter_code
_entity_poly.pdbx_strand_id
1 'polypeptide(L)'
;SPNLRNMLSIYLYPALCLFEATPVSLGRGTDKPFLCYVHPNFNAPRTEASVYGPAITFTPNQSTQKGRICDGVDLSGMSEEEARKVGFSLRYLLDAYKHLNMDNYFFRPFFELLVGQDYVRKMINQGKSEEEIRACWQEDVAKFKEQRRAYLLYEE
;
A
#
# COMPACT_ATOMS: atom_id res chain seq x y z
N SER A 1 5.00 16.98 1.64
CA SER A 1 5.67 16.33 0.50
C SER A 1 5.00 16.75 -0.80
N PRO A 2 5.75 16.98 -1.89
CA PRO A 2 5.16 17.34 -3.19
C PRO A 2 4.29 16.22 -3.80
N ASN A 3 4.35 15.01 -3.24
CA ASN A 3 3.56 13.87 -3.66
C ASN A 3 2.30 13.64 -2.79
N LEU A 4 2.19 14.28 -1.63
CA LEU A 4 0.99 14.22 -0.78
C LEU A 4 0.26 15.56 -0.89
N ARG A 5 -0.51 15.72 -1.98
CA ARG A 5 -1.05 17.02 -2.42
C ARG A 5 -2.42 17.35 -1.85
N ASN A 6 -3.13 16.37 -1.32
CA ASN A 6 -4.47 16.50 -0.76
C ASN A 6 -4.66 15.58 0.46
N MET A 7 -5.73 15.79 1.20
CA MET A 7 -6.02 15.00 2.40
C MET A 7 -6.24 13.53 2.09
N LEU A 8 -6.86 13.20 0.96
CA LEU A 8 -7.07 11.82 0.52
C LEU A 8 -5.74 11.05 0.42
N SER A 9 -4.72 11.63 -0.25
CA SER A 9 -3.39 11.01 -0.38
C SER A 9 -2.67 10.89 0.97
N ILE A 10 -2.91 11.82 1.92
CA ILE A 10 -2.35 11.75 3.27
C ILE A 10 -3.00 10.60 4.07
N TYR A 11 -4.32 10.44 3.98
CA TYR A 11 -5.02 9.36 4.68
C TYR A 11 -4.71 7.97 4.09
N LEU A 12 -4.49 7.86 2.77
CA LEU A 12 -4.10 6.61 2.12
C LEU A 12 -2.62 6.26 2.30
N TYR A 13 -1.76 7.23 2.61
CA TYR A 13 -0.32 7.02 2.73
C TYR A 13 0.06 5.86 3.67
N PRO A 14 -0.52 5.69 4.86
CA PRO A 14 -0.16 4.57 5.75
C PRO A 14 -0.40 3.19 5.14
N ALA A 15 -1.40 3.04 4.28
CA ALA A 15 -1.70 1.79 3.59
C ALA A 15 -0.89 1.59 2.29
N LEU A 16 -0.31 2.68 1.74
CA LEU A 16 0.41 2.65 0.46
C LEU A 16 1.93 2.78 0.61
N CYS A 17 2.45 3.26 1.75
CA CYS A 17 3.88 3.52 1.91
C CYS A 17 4.75 2.27 1.71
N LEU A 18 4.28 1.07 2.07
CA LEU A 18 5.03 -0.18 1.90
C LEU A 18 5.31 -0.54 0.44
N PHE A 19 4.53 -0.01 -0.51
CA PHE A 19 4.81 -0.17 -1.93
C PHE A 19 6.15 0.47 -2.38
N GLU A 20 6.72 1.38 -1.60
CA GLU A 20 8.04 1.96 -1.89
C GLU A 20 9.14 0.89 -1.94
N ALA A 21 8.94 -0.23 -1.26
CA ALA A 21 9.79 -1.41 -1.30
C ALA A 21 9.32 -2.47 -2.33
N THR A 22 8.62 -2.06 -3.37
CA THR A 22 8.13 -2.93 -4.45
C THR A 22 8.39 -2.31 -5.83
N PRO A 23 8.20 -3.04 -6.95
CA PRO A 23 8.25 -2.49 -8.30
C PRO A 23 6.98 -1.75 -8.71
N VAL A 24 5.96 -1.69 -7.86
CA VAL A 24 4.67 -1.03 -8.14
C VAL A 24 4.82 0.49 -8.10
N SER A 25 4.23 1.18 -9.07
CA SER A 25 4.16 2.64 -9.08
C SER A 25 2.92 3.14 -8.32
N LEU A 26 3.13 4.16 -7.49
CA LEU A 26 2.07 4.84 -6.73
C LEU A 26 1.65 6.17 -7.42
N GLY A 27 1.76 6.26 -8.73
CA GLY A 27 1.37 7.44 -9.48
C GLY A 27 2.28 8.67 -9.31
N ARG A 28 3.49 8.52 -8.75
CA ARG A 28 4.45 9.62 -8.68
C ARG A 28 4.81 10.11 -10.07
N GLY A 29 4.83 11.43 -10.25
CA GLY A 29 5.05 12.07 -11.56
C GLY A 29 3.79 12.15 -12.43
N THR A 30 2.61 11.92 -11.83
CA THR A 30 1.29 12.12 -12.45
C THR A 30 0.46 13.12 -11.65
N ASP A 31 -0.80 13.30 -12.00
CA ASP A 31 -1.78 14.06 -11.23
C ASP A 31 -2.34 13.27 -10.02
N LYS A 32 -2.06 11.95 -9.93
CA LYS A 32 -2.60 11.03 -8.91
C LYS A 32 -1.54 10.39 -7.99
N PRO A 33 -0.55 11.14 -7.44
CA PRO A 33 0.45 10.55 -6.55
C PRO A 33 -0.20 10.05 -5.24
N PHE A 34 0.06 8.79 -4.87
CA PHE A 34 -0.53 8.09 -3.72
C PHE A 34 -2.07 8.00 -3.75
N LEU A 35 -2.64 8.00 -4.95
CA LEU A 35 -4.07 7.78 -5.20
C LEU A 35 -4.31 6.57 -6.11
N CYS A 36 -3.29 5.80 -6.42
CA CYS A 36 -3.37 4.59 -7.22
C CYS A 36 -2.16 3.68 -6.97
N TYR A 37 -2.28 2.41 -7.39
CA TYR A 37 -1.15 1.49 -7.48
C TYR A 37 -1.22 0.74 -8.81
N VAL A 38 -0.13 0.82 -9.59
CA VAL A 38 -0.07 0.34 -10.97
C VAL A 38 1.24 -0.33 -11.31
N HIS A 39 1.20 -1.26 -12.28
CA HIS A 39 2.38 -1.95 -12.80
C HIS A 39 2.13 -2.41 -14.24
N PRO A 40 3.17 -2.53 -15.12
CA PRO A 40 3.01 -3.00 -16.50
C PRO A 40 2.43 -4.41 -16.63
N ASN A 41 2.65 -5.26 -15.64
CA ASN A 41 2.19 -6.65 -15.63
C ASN A 41 0.96 -6.85 -14.72
N PHE A 42 0.21 -5.80 -14.41
CA PHE A 42 -0.97 -5.93 -13.56
C PHE A 42 -2.08 -6.63 -14.35
N ASN A 43 -2.29 -7.91 -14.06
CA ASN A 43 -3.23 -8.78 -14.76
C ASN A 43 -4.63 -8.78 -14.12
N ALA A 44 -5.06 -7.68 -13.52
CA ALA A 44 -6.45 -7.56 -13.13
C ALA A 44 -7.30 -7.53 -14.42
N PRO A 45 -8.33 -8.37 -14.53
CA PRO A 45 -9.27 -8.24 -15.63
C PRO A 45 -9.80 -6.80 -15.66
N ARG A 46 -9.69 -6.12 -16.79
CA ARG A 46 -10.21 -4.73 -16.96
C ARG A 46 -11.73 -4.66 -16.70
N THR A 47 -12.39 -5.79 -16.61
CA THR A 47 -13.82 -5.94 -16.38
C THR A 47 -14.20 -6.22 -14.93
N GLU A 48 -13.26 -6.69 -14.10
CA GLU A 48 -13.45 -6.80 -12.67
C GLU A 48 -12.67 -5.64 -12.05
N ALA A 49 -13.36 -4.52 -11.81
CA ALA A 49 -12.86 -3.50 -10.91
C ALA A 49 -12.36 -4.23 -9.65
N SER A 50 -11.11 -3.97 -9.24
CA SER A 50 -10.65 -4.44 -7.95
C SER A 50 -11.72 -4.07 -6.92
N VAL A 51 -11.97 -4.94 -5.95
CA VAL A 51 -12.86 -4.60 -4.82
C VAL A 51 -12.49 -3.28 -4.14
N TYR A 52 -11.32 -2.72 -4.47
CA TYR A 52 -10.78 -1.48 -3.91
C TYR A 52 -10.95 -0.25 -4.79
N GLY A 53 -11.32 -0.39 -6.07
CA GLY A 53 -11.52 0.75 -6.96
C GLY A 53 -11.54 0.39 -8.44
N PRO A 54 -11.91 1.34 -9.32
CA PRO A 54 -11.92 1.12 -10.76
C PRO A 54 -10.51 0.90 -11.32
N ALA A 55 -10.46 0.25 -12.49
CA ALA A 55 -9.22 0.10 -13.23
C ALA A 55 -8.72 1.45 -13.75
N ILE A 56 -7.40 1.63 -13.76
CA ILE A 56 -6.72 2.79 -14.34
C ILE A 56 -5.57 2.33 -15.22
N THR A 57 -5.32 3.07 -16.30
CA THR A 57 -4.17 2.87 -17.21
C THR A 57 -3.48 4.20 -17.44
N PHE A 58 -2.17 4.27 -17.21
CA PHE A 58 -1.35 5.43 -17.56
C PHE A 58 0.13 5.09 -17.69
N THR A 59 0.92 6.07 -18.16
CA THR A 59 2.38 5.96 -18.28
C THR A 59 3.02 6.92 -17.28
N PRO A 60 3.65 6.45 -16.18
CA PRO A 60 4.39 7.30 -15.26
C PRO A 60 5.53 8.05 -15.99
N ASN A 61 5.67 9.35 -15.74
CA ASN A 61 6.76 10.15 -16.29
C ASN A 61 7.98 10.27 -15.36
N GLN A 62 7.85 9.80 -14.13
CA GLN A 62 8.88 9.80 -13.09
C GLN A 62 8.82 8.55 -12.22
N SER A 63 9.90 8.30 -11.43
CA SER A 63 9.98 7.23 -10.42
C SER A 63 9.85 5.82 -10.99
N THR A 64 9.30 4.90 -10.21
CA THR A 64 9.11 3.49 -10.57
C THR A 64 8.22 3.35 -11.81
N GLN A 65 8.63 2.51 -12.78
CA GLN A 65 7.95 2.24 -14.05
C GLN A 65 7.89 3.44 -15.02
N LYS A 66 8.80 4.44 -14.89
CA LYS A 66 8.88 5.57 -15.82
C LYS A 66 8.87 5.12 -17.27
N GLY A 67 7.99 5.72 -18.09
CA GLY A 67 7.91 5.49 -19.54
C GLY A 67 7.26 4.17 -19.96
N ARG A 68 6.75 3.38 -19.01
CA ARG A 68 6.03 2.12 -19.30
C ARG A 68 4.52 2.30 -19.11
N ILE A 69 3.73 1.74 -20.00
CA ILE A 69 2.27 1.68 -19.82
C ILE A 69 2.00 0.74 -18.63
N CYS A 70 1.24 1.23 -17.66
CA CYS A 70 0.89 0.51 -16.44
C CYS A 70 -0.62 0.45 -16.29
N ASP A 71 -1.12 -0.71 -15.89
CA ASP A 71 -2.49 -0.94 -15.46
C ASP A 71 -2.53 -1.13 -13.94
N GLY A 72 -3.69 -0.89 -13.32
CA GLY A 72 -3.86 -1.09 -11.88
C GLY A 72 -5.15 -0.50 -11.35
N VAL A 73 -5.13 -0.06 -10.09
CA VAL A 73 -6.32 0.37 -9.34
C VAL A 73 -6.27 1.87 -9.03
N ASP A 74 -7.36 2.56 -9.31
CA ASP A 74 -7.58 3.97 -8.99
C ASP A 74 -8.32 4.12 -7.65
N LEU A 75 -7.70 4.76 -6.69
CA LEU A 75 -8.27 5.08 -5.38
C LEU A 75 -8.76 6.53 -5.29
N SER A 76 -8.60 7.33 -6.36
CA SER A 76 -8.90 8.76 -6.32
C SER A 76 -10.38 9.09 -6.17
N GLY A 77 -11.27 8.13 -6.42
CA GLY A 77 -12.72 8.25 -6.21
C GLY A 77 -13.18 7.98 -4.78
N MET A 78 -12.28 7.56 -3.88
CA MET A 78 -12.60 7.31 -2.48
C MET A 78 -12.85 8.64 -1.74
N SER A 79 -13.81 8.67 -0.83
CA SER A 79 -13.99 9.81 0.05
C SER A 79 -12.88 9.89 1.11
N GLU A 80 -12.62 11.09 1.63
CA GLU A 80 -11.64 11.28 2.72
C GLU A 80 -12.04 10.51 3.99
N GLU A 81 -13.34 10.38 4.27
CA GLU A 81 -13.84 9.63 5.42
C GLU A 81 -13.53 8.13 5.28
N GLU A 82 -13.76 7.54 4.09
CA GLU A 82 -13.42 6.14 3.82
C GLU A 82 -11.90 5.92 3.92
N ALA A 83 -11.10 6.78 3.30
CA ALA A 83 -9.64 6.68 3.36
C ALA A 83 -9.10 6.79 4.79
N ARG A 84 -9.68 7.65 5.62
CA ARG A 84 -9.33 7.81 7.03
C ARG A 84 -9.61 6.52 7.83
N LYS A 85 -10.71 5.82 7.53
CA LYS A 85 -11.05 4.54 8.15
C LYS A 85 -10.11 3.40 7.74
N VAL A 86 -9.47 3.49 6.57
CA VAL A 86 -8.49 2.49 6.12
C VAL A 86 -7.29 2.43 7.08
N GLY A 87 -6.73 3.57 7.43
CA GLY A 87 -5.55 3.66 8.30
C GLY A 87 -4.37 2.85 7.75
N PHE A 88 -3.59 2.21 8.65
CA PHE A 88 -2.57 1.25 8.25
C PHE A 88 -3.22 -0.09 7.88
N SER A 89 -3.06 -0.51 6.62
CA SER A 89 -3.61 -1.76 6.10
C SER A 89 -2.69 -2.37 5.05
N LEU A 90 -2.62 -3.69 5.01
CA LEU A 90 -1.88 -4.45 4.00
C LEU A 90 -2.74 -4.81 2.79
N ARG A 91 -4.04 -4.50 2.79
CA ARG A 91 -5.02 -4.94 1.77
C ARG A 91 -4.59 -4.65 0.33
N TYR A 92 -4.11 -3.44 0.06
CA TYR A 92 -3.69 -3.04 -1.29
C TYR A 92 -2.39 -3.73 -1.70
N LEU A 93 -1.47 -3.92 -0.74
CA LEU A 93 -0.21 -4.63 -0.97
C LEU A 93 -0.46 -6.10 -1.30
N LEU A 94 -1.35 -6.76 -0.56
CA LEU A 94 -1.75 -8.15 -0.77
C LEU A 94 -2.50 -8.32 -2.09
N ASP A 95 -3.37 -7.36 -2.45
CA ASP A 95 -4.06 -7.34 -3.74
C ASP A 95 -3.07 -7.27 -4.90
N ALA A 96 -2.14 -6.32 -4.87
CA ALA A 96 -1.11 -6.19 -5.89
C ALA A 96 -0.19 -7.41 -5.95
N TYR A 97 0.21 -7.98 -4.81
CA TYR A 97 1.03 -9.20 -4.74
C TYR A 97 0.35 -10.35 -5.45
N LYS A 98 -0.93 -10.58 -5.18
CA LYS A 98 -1.74 -11.64 -5.79
C LYS A 98 -1.88 -11.45 -7.31
N HIS A 99 -2.16 -10.23 -7.77
CA HIS A 99 -2.41 -9.96 -9.19
C HIS A 99 -1.14 -9.92 -10.03
N LEU A 100 -0.01 -9.53 -9.45
CA LEU A 100 1.26 -9.46 -10.18
C LEU A 100 1.95 -10.80 -10.30
N ASN A 101 1.72 -11.73 -9.37
CA ASN A 101 2.31 -13.07 -9.36
C ASN A 101 3.82 -13.06 -9.62
N MET A 102 4.54 -12.18 -8.90
CA MET A 102 5.98 -11.97 -9.07
C MET A 102 6.84 -12.71 -8.04
N ASP A 103 6.21 -13.44 -7.12
CA ASP A 103 6.87 -14.19 -6.06
C ASP A 103 7.96 -13.35 -5.34
N ASN A 104 9.18 -13.89 -5.27
CA ASN A 104 10.31 -13.23 -4.61
C ASN A 104 10.76 -11.90 -5.26
N TYR A 105 10.36 -11.61 -6.50
CA TYR A 105 10.70 -10.36 -7.19
C TYR A 105 9.76 -9.19 -6.85
N PHE A 106 8.66 -9.46 -6.14
CA PHE A 106 7.74 -8.41 -5.70
C PHE A 106 8.35 -7.52 -4.62
N PHE A 107 9.13 -8.08 -3.71
CA PHE A 107 9.73 -7.33 -2.61
C PHE A 107 11.19 -6.96 -2.91
N ARG A 108 11.53 -5.67 -2.74
CA ARG A 108 12.91 -5.19 -2.78
C ARG A 108 13.63 -5.52 -1.47
N PRO A 109 14.99 -5.59 -1.47
CA PRO A 109 15.77 -5.98 -0.29
C PRO A 109 15.51 -5.14 0.97
N PHE A 110 15.08 -3.88 0.83
CA PHE A 110 14.82 -3.01 1.99
C PHE A 110 13.40 -3.10 2.55
N PHE A 111 12.56 -4.04 2.08
CA PHE A 111 11.18 -4.19 2.55
C PHE A 111 11.13 -4.43 4.07
N GLU A 112 12.01 -5.27 4.61
CA GLU A 112 12.08 -5.54 6.04
C GLU A 112 12.42 -4.30 6.87
N LEU A 113 13.29 -3.43 6.35
CA LEU A 113 13.62 -2.16 7.01
C LEU A 113 12.42 -1.21 7.02
N LEU A 114 11.61 -1.24 5.96
CA LEU A 114 10.44 -0.39 5.84
C LEU A 114 9.28 -0.86 6.72
N VAL A 115 9.03 -2.17 6.77
CA VAL A 115 7.96 -2.75 7.61
C VAL A 115 8.40 -2.97 9.06
N GLY A 116 9.70 -3.01 9.32
CA GLY A 116 10.28 -3.19 10.65
C GLY A 116 10.26 -4.63 11.19
N GLN A 117 9.85 -5.60 10.38
CA GLN A 117 9.71 -7.01 10.77
C GLN A 117 10.09 -7.95 9.61
N ASP A 118 10.71 -9.07 9.92
CA ASP A 118 11.14 -10.05 8.90
C ASP A 118 10.08 -11.08 8.54
N TYR A 119 9.10 -11.30 9.42
CA TYR A 119 8.06 -12.30 9.21
C TYR A 119 6.96 -11.87 8.23
N VAL A 120 6.71 -10.57 8.06
CA VAL A 120 5.61 -10.07 7.21
C VAL A 120 5.74 -10.55 5.77
N ARG A 121 6.92 -10.40 5.14
CA ARG A 121 7.18 -10.93 3.79
C ARG A 121 6.98 -12.44 3.72
N LYS A 122 7.49 -13.18 4.71
CA LYS A 122 7.37 -14.64 4.77
C LYS A 122 5.91 -15.07 4.80
N MET A 123 5.10 -14.39 5.61
CA MET A 123 3.67 -14.67 5.72
C MET A 123 2.91 -14.32 4.43
N ILE A 124 3.24 -13.21 3.77
CA ILE A 124 2.66 -12.85 2.46
C ILE A 124 2.99 -13.92 1.42
N ASN A 125 4.26 -14.36 1.35
CA ASN A 125 4.68 -15.43 0.42
C ASN A 125 4.00 -16.78 0.71
N GLN A 126 3.54 -17.00 1.95
CA GLN A 126 2.75 -18.17 2.35
C GLN A 126 1.25 -18.03 2.06
N GLY A 127 0.82 -16.90 1.49
CA GLY A 127 -0.59 -16.62 1.19
C GLY A 127 -1.45 -16.32 2.41
N LYS A 128 -0.84 -15.85 3.52
CA LYS A 128 -1.55 -15.47 4.73
C LYS A 128 -2.41 -14.23 4.52
N SER A 129 -3.56 -14.20 5.18
CA SER A 129 -4.45 -13.05 5.15
C SER A 129 -3.91 -11.86 5.95
N GLU A 130 -4.46 -10.66 5.70
CA GLU A 130 -4.12 -9.48 6.49
C GLU A 130 -4.38 -9.70 7.99
N GLU A 131 -5.50 -10.36 8.33
CA GLU A 131 -5.88 -10.64 9.71
C GLU A 131 -4.86 -11.55 10.40
N GLU A 132 -4.41 -12.63 9.74
CA GLU A 132 -3.38 -13.53 10.25
C GLU A 132 -2.05 -12.80 10.49
N ILE A 133 -1.65 -11.94 9.55
CA ILE A 133 -0.41 -11.15 9.67
C ILE A 133 -0.54 -10.13 10.81
N ARG A 134 -1.68 -9.42 10.89
CA ARG A 134 -1.94 -8.43 11.94
C ARG A 134 -1.96 -9.04 13.33
N ALA A 135 -2.46 -10.27 13.48
CA ALA A 135 -2.48 -10.97 14.76
C ALA A 135 -1.08 -11.10 15.39
N CYS A 136 -0.03 -11.21 14.56
CA CYS A 136 1.34 -11.39 15.04
C CYS A 136 1.91 -10.19 15.80
N TRP A 137 1.41 -8.96 15.57
CA TRP A 137 1.91 -7.76 16.24
C TRP A 137 0.94 -7.12 17.24
N GLN A 138 -0.28 -7.67 17.38
CA GLN A 138 -1.32 -7.05 18.25
C GLN A 138 -0.87 -6.92 19.71
N GLU A 139 -0.22 -7.95 20.24
CA GLU A 139 0.26 -7.94 21.62
C GLU A 139 1.33 -6.87 21.83
N ASP A 140 2.30 -6.75 20.89
CA ASP A 140 3.37 -5.77 20.98
C ASP A 140 2.84 -4.34 20.80
N VAL A 141 1.87 -4.14 19.91
CA VAL A 141 1.19 -2.86 19.74
C VAL A 141 0.43 -2.47 21.01
N ALA A 142 -0.26 -3.43 21.66
CA ALA A 142 -0.97 -3.17 22.92
C ALA A 142 0.01 -2.78 24.05
N LYS A 143 1.12 -3.49 24.19
CA LYS A 143 2.19 -3.15 25.14
C LYS A 143 2.78 -1.77 24.89
N PHE A 144 3.06 -1.45 23.62
CA PHE A 144 3.61 -0.14 23.27
C PHE A 144 2.62 1.00 23.53
N LYS A 145 1.33 0.79 23.24
CA LYS A 145 0.28 1.78 23.58
C LYS A 145 0.26 2.10 25.07
N GLU A 146 0.36 1.09 25.93
CA GLU A 146 0.41 1.29 27.35
C GLU A 146 1.69 2.04 27.77
N GLN A 147 2.86 1.65 27.25
CA GLN A 147 4.14 2.31 27.53
C GLN A 147 4.14 3.80 27.14
N ARG A 148 3.58 4.14 25.95
CA ARG A 148 3.58 5.51 25.44
C ARG A 148 2.58 6.43 26.14
N ARG A 149 1.58 5.87 26.85
CA ARG A 149 0.47 6.66 27.45
C ARG A 149 0.96 7.83 28.28
N ALA A 150 2.03 7.64 29.08
CA ALA A 150 2.61 8.69 29.93
C ALA A 150 3.27 9.83 29.14
N TYR A 151 3.51 9.66 27.84
CA TYR A 151 4.21 10.63 26.96
C TYR A 151 3.30 11.32 25.97
N LEU A 152 2.01 10.97 25.95
CA LEU A 152 1.04 11.59 25.04
C LEU A 152 0.72 13.01 25.50
N LEU A 153 0.77 13.95 24.55
CA LEU A 153 0.36 15.35 24.79
C LEU A 153 -1.14 15.56 24.55
N TYR A 154 -1.79 14.64 23.87
CA TYR A 154 -3.21 14.66 23.54
C TYR A 154 -3.84 13.31 23.87
N GLU A 155 -5.12 13.32 24.23
CA GLU A 155 -5.91 12.09 24.40
C GLU A 155 -6.05 11.31 23.08
N GLU A 156 -6.09 9.97 23.18
CA GLU A 156 -6.32 9.08 22.02
C GLU A 156 -7.81 8.97 21.66
#